data_56636f41b2c7482ea2224096baf3dfe6
#
_entry.id   56636f41b2c7482ea2224096baf3dfe6
#
_cell.length_a   1.000
_cell.length_b   1.000
_cell.length_c   1.000
_cell.angle_alpha   90.00
_cell.angle_beta   90.00
_cell.angle_gamma   90.00
#
_symmetry.space_group_name_H-M   'P 1'
#
loop_
_entity.id
_entity.type
_entity.pdbx_description
1 polymer ?
#
loop_
_entity_poly.entity_id
_entity_poly.type
_entity_poly.pdbx_seq_one_letter_code
_entity_poly.pdbx_strand_id
1 'polypeptide(L)'
;MLKKFLIFSCAVWLCACAGGNVRKTVPTARPHKRVNFFTDGRTQAAFKVVGQMNEDYVEGVLRVKKIGEADYDVVLMTGAAYRVLHATVSPEGVAYRYLFKDADTALIRGRITQFLNLLLTEADVLQKRRVKGDVTTVTYQGKAAKERFFYRAEELYPYAAQSVTLLNTADLTYGEYAPAGPAGEEQVPHSLVYKDGNITLDLTLISLR
;
A
#
# COMPACT_ATOMS: atom_id res chain seq x y z
N MET A 1 11.15 -59.25 -39.17
CA MET A 1 12.01 -58.94 -37.99
C MET A 1 12.14 -57.43 -37.81
N LEU A 2 11.07 -56.69 -37.58
CA LEU A 2 11.14 -55.19 -37.44
C LEU A 2 10.09 -54.62 -36.47
N LYS A 3 9.81 -55.29 -35.35
CA LYS A 3 8.84 -54.86 -34.38
C LYS A 3 9.34 -54.83 -32.91
N LYS A 4 10.64 -55.04 -32.66
CA LYS A 4 11.19 -55.08 -31.30
C LYS A 4 12.15 -53.94 -30.95
N PHE A 5 12.33 -52.92 -31.80
CA PHE A 5 13.29 -51.83 -31.57
C PHE A 5 12.65 -50.50 -31.13
N LEU A 6 11.31 -50.43 -31.03
CA LEU A 6 10.61 -49.15 -30.78
C LEU A 6 10.13 -48.95 -29.32
N ILE A 7 10.43 -49.87 -28.41
CA ILE A 7 9.97 -49.79 -27.01
C ILE A 7 11.07 -49.34 -26.04
N PHE A 8 12.34 -49.29 -26.48
CA PHE A 8 13.45 -48.95 -25.58
C PHE A 8 13.86 -47.47 -25.60
N SER A 9 13.27 -46.65 -26.49
CA SER A 9 13.63 -45.20 -26.61
C SER A 9 12.77 -44.26 -25.81
N CYS A 10 11.65 -44.70 -25.21
CA CYS A 10 10.77 -43.82 -24.41
C CYS A 10 11.05 -43.78 -22.90
N ALA A 11 11.95 -44.66 -22.42
CA ALA A 11 12.20 -44.77 -20.96
C ALA A 11 13.32 -43.87 -20.44
N VAL A 12 14.06 -43.19 -21.30
CA VAL A 12 15.22 -42.34 -20.85
C VAL A 12 14.89 -40.85 -20.73
N TRP A 13 13.69 -40.41 -21.13
CA TRP A 13 13.31 -38.98 -21.10
C TRP A 13 12.47 -38.53 -19.89
N LEU A 14 12.21 -39.41 -18.92
CA LEU A 14 11.39 -39.07 -17.75
C LEU A 14 12.18 -38.84 -16.45
N CYS A 15 13.51 -38.87 -16.46
CA CYS A 15 14.33 -38.67 -15.26
C CYS A 15 15.01 -37.30 -15.13
N ALA A 16 14.68 -36.31 -15.96
CA ALA A 16 15.38 -34.99 -15.94
C ALA A 16 14.59 -33.82 -15.44
N CYS A 17 13.53 -34.00 -14.64
CA CYS A 17 12.76 -32.89 -14.04
C CYS A 17 12.51 -33.04 -12.52
N ALA A 18 13.37 -33.74 -11.80
CA ALA A 18 13.38 -33.70 -10.34
C ALA A 18 14.45 -32.72 -9.84
N GLY A 19 14.51 -31.52 -10.42
CA GLY A 19 15.15 -30.37 -9.83
C GLY A 19 14.29 -29.91 -8.66
N GLY A 20 14.44 -30.54 -7.50
CA GLY A 20 13.82 -30.15 -6.26
C GLY A 20 14.19 -28.69 -5.96
N ASN A 21 13.27 -27.76 -6.18
CA ASN A 21 13.31 -26.47 -5.53
C ASN A 21 13.28 -26.73 -4.02
N VAL A 22 14.43 -26.90 -3.43
CA VAL A 22 14.60 -26.80 -1.99
C VAL A 22 14.13 -25.39 -1.65
N ARG A 23 12.86 -25.27 -1.24
CA ARG A 23 12.39 -24.08 -0.56
C ARG A 23 13.27 -23.95 0.68
N LYS A 24 14.29 -23.07 0.58
CA LYS A 24 15.00 -22.64 1.75
C LYS A 24 13.91 -22.09 2.68
N THR A 25 13.59 -22.84 3.72
CA THR A 25 12.82 -22.34 4.87
C THR A 25 13.64 -21.17 5.41
N VAL A 26 13.23 -19.97 5.03
CA VAL A 26 13.80 -18.75 5.59
C VAL A 26 13.52 -18.82 7.10
N PRO A 27 14.55 -18.66 7.96
CA PRO A 27 14.36 -18.64 9.39
C PRO A 27 13.23 -17.68 9.74
N THR A 28 12.51 -17.95 10.80
CA THR A 28 11.35 -17.21 11.30
C THR A 28 11.68 -15.72 11.37
N ALA A 29 11.51 -15.03 10.25
CA ALA A 29 11.68 -13.60 10.17
C ALA A 29 10.62 -12.96 11.06
N ARG A 30 11.00 -11.94 11.82
CA ARG A 30 10.08 -11.13 12.61
C ARG A 30 8.83 -10.80 11.75
N PRO A 31 7.63 -10.85 12.32
CA PRO A 31 6.43 -10.54 11.57
C PRO A 31 6.54 -9.10 11.05
N HIS A 32 6.49 -8.93 9.74
CA HIS A 32 6.44 -7.60 9.14
C HIS A 32 5.15 -6.90 9.58
N LYS A 33 5.27 -5.67 10.04
CA LYS A 33 4.14 -4.81 10.41
C LYS A 33 3.77 -3.92 9.22
N ARG A 34 2.49 -3.60 9.10
CA ARG A 34 2.02 -2.51 8.24
C ARG A 34 2.07 -1.19 9.01
N VAL A 35 2.10 -0.10 8.28
CA VAL A 35 1.95 1.22 8.91
C VAL A 35 0.53 1.36 9.41
N ASN A 36 0.37 1.69 10.68
CA ASN A 36 -0.91 2.03 11.27
C ASN A 36 -0.75 3.32 12.10
N PHE A 37 -1.43 4.38 11.68
CA PHE A 37 -1.40 5.66 12.38
C PHE A 37 -2.33 5.70 13.60
N PHE A 38 -3.26 4.74 13.71
CA PHE A 38 -4.40 4.78 14.64
C PHE A 38 -4.35 3.67 15.70
N THR A 39 -3.17 3.42 16.24
CA THR A 39 -2.95 2.53 17.38
C THR A 39 -2.94 3.30 18.70
N ASP A 40 -3.00 2.61 19.81
CA ASP A 40 -2.84 3.16 21.18
C ASP A 40 -3.80 4.32 21.51
N GLY A 41 -5.05 4.22 21.06
CA GLY A 41 -6.08 5.23 21.33
C GLY A 41 -6.00 6.49 20.46
N ARG A 42 -5.02 6.55 19.54
CA ARG A 42 -4.95 7.64 18.57
C ARG A 42 -6.11 7.55 17.57
N THR A 43 -6.78 8.64 17.37
CA THR A 43 -7.96 8.71 16.50
C THR A 43 -7.86 9.74 15.40
N GLN A 44 -6.81 10.56 15.39
CA GLN A 44 -6.65 11.63 14.41
C GLN A 44 -5.21 11.73 13.93
N ALA A 45 -5.05 11.87 12.61
CA ALA A 45 -3.80 12.21 11.95
C ALA A 45 -4.01 13.42 11.02
N ALA A 46 -3.03 14.30 10.95
CA ALA A 46 -3.03 15.38 9.97
C ALA A 46 -1.70 15.44 9.24
N PHE A 47 -1.78 15.63 7.92
CA PHE A 47 -0.64 15.71 7.03
C PHE A 47 -0.68 17.03 6.27
N LYS A 48 0.44 17.74 6.22
CA LYS A 48 0.64 18.75 5.19
C LYS A 48 0.79 18.00 3.86
N VAL A 49 0.02 18.40 2.86
CA VAL A 49 0.07 17.84 1.51
C VAL A 49 0.58 18.93 0.58
N VAL A 50 1.60 18.60 -0.18
CA VAL A 50 2.14 19.45 -1.25
C VAL A 50 2.32 18.54 -2.47
N GLY A 51 1.88 18.97 -3.63
CA GLY A 51 2.05 18.13 -4.79
C GLY A 51 1.57 18.72 -6.09
N GLN A 52 1.61 17.88 -7.11
CA GLN A 52 1.18 18.21 -8.45
C GLN A 52 0.18 17.16 -8.94
N MET A 53 -0.89 17.62 -9.53
CA MET A 53 -1.89 16.79 -10.19
C MET A 53 -2.07 17.29 -11.63
N ASN A 54 -1.46 16.59 -12.58
CA ASN A 54 -1.22 17.08 -13.95
C ASN A 54 -0.36 18.35 -13.93
N GLU A 55 -0.93 19.49 -14.37
CA GLU A 55 -0.27 20.80 -14.37
C GLU A 55 -0.62 21.64 -13.14
N ASP A 56 -1.61 21.21 -12.36
CA ASP A 56 -2.11 21.93 -11.19
C ASP A 56 -1.29 21.62 -9.94
N TYR A 57 -0.93 22.70 -9.22
CA TYR A 57 -0.29 22.59 -7.91
C TYR A 57 -1.34 22.46 -6.81
N VAL A 58 -1.12 21.51 -5.90
CA VAL A 58 -2.00 21.25 -4.76
C VAL A 58 -1.22 21.46 -3.47
N GLU A 59 -1.69 22.35 -2.62
CA GLU A 59 -1.20 22.52 -1.26
C GLU A 59 -2.36 22.57 -0.27
N GLY A 60 -2.22 21.82 0.84
CA GLY A 60 -3.28 21.79 1.84
C GLY A 60 -2.96 20.93 3.05
N VAL A 61 -4.01 20.63 3.81
CA VAL A 61 -3.96 19.75 4.98
C VAL A 61 -4.97 18.62 4.79
N LEU A 62 -4.45 17.41 4.76
CA LEU A 62 -5.23 16.18 4.81
C LEU A 62 -5.44 15.80 6.28
N ARG A 63 -6.69 15.79 6.73
CA ARG A 63 -7.08 15.31 8.06
C ARG A 63 -7.75 13.97 7.92
N VAL A 64 -7.32 13.03 8.73
CA VAL A 64 -7.91 11.70 8.84
C VAL A 64 -8.35 11.50 10.28
N LYS A 65 -9.61 11.12 10.46
CA LYS A 65 -10.18 10.79 11.77
C LYS A 65 -10.73 9.38 11.73
N LYS A 66 -10.28 8.54 12.66
CA LYS A 66 -10.86 7.22 12.87
C LYS A 66 -12.21 7.40 13.55
N ILE A 67 -13.29 6.87 12.95
CA ILE A 67 -14.67 7.01 13.41
C ILE A 67 -15.34 5.67 13.74
N GLY A 68 -14.67 4.56 13.44
CA GLY A 68 -15.09 3.20 13.72
C GLY A 68 -13.87 2.29 13.82
N GLU A 69 -14.06 0.99 13.87
CA GLU A 69 -12.96 0.03 13.98
C GLU A 69 -12.02 0.12 12.76
N ALA A 70 -12.61 0.15 11.56
CA ALA A 70 -11.90 0.28 10.28
C ALA A 70 -12.49 1.40 9.41
N ASP A 71 -13.18 2.38 10.02
CA ASP A 71 -13.83 3.49 9.34
C ASP A 71 -13.10 4.79 9.62
N TYR A 72 -12.89 5.57 8.57
CA TYR A 72 -12.14 6.81 8.62
C TYR A 72 -12.91 7.93 7.91
N ASP A 73 -12.99 9.09 8.54
CA ASP A 73 -13.44 10.35 7.94
C ASP A 73 -12.22 11.13 7.44
N VAL A 74 -12.19 11.46 6.14
CA VAL A 74 -11.05 12.05 5.46
C VAL A 74 -11.44 13.37 4.84
N VAL A 75 -10.72 14.44 5.20
CA VAL A 75 -10.94 15.78 4.67
C VAL A 75 -9.63 16.39 4.19
N LEU A 76 -9.57 16.82 2.93
CA LEU A 76 -8.49 17.64 2.39
C LEU A 76 -8.99 19.09 2.24
N MET A 77 -8.25 20.02 2.83
CA MET A 77 -8.51 21.45 2.74
C MET A 77 -7.28 22.19 2.23
N THR A 78 -7.47 23.20 1.38
CA THR A 78 -6.39 24.10 0.97
C THR A 78 -5.97 25.03 2.10
N GLY A 79 -4.86 25.76 1.92
CA GLY A 79 -4.40 26.78 2.84
C GLY A 79 -5.41 27.90 3.10
N ALA A 80 -6.29 28.20 2.14
CA ALA A 80 -7.41 29.14 2.28
C ALA A 80 -8.66 28.52 2.91
N ALA A 81 -8.56 27.35 3.52
CA ALA A 81 -9.62 26.56 4.15
C ALA A 81 -10.76 26.12 3.22
N TYR A 82 -10.54 26.13 1.90
CA TYR A 82 -11.49 25.52 0.97
C TYR A 82 -11.40 24.01 1.03
N ARG A 83 -12.56 23.36 1.14
CA ARG A 83 -12.65 21.90 1.10
C ARG A 83 -12.45 21.41 -0.34
N VAL A 84 -11.45 20.53 -0.54
CA VAL A 84 -11.17 19.90 -1.83
C VAL A 84 -11.76 18.49 -1.88
N LEU A 85 -11.67 17.77 -0.77
CA LEU A 85 -12.16 16.40 -0.62
C LEU A 85 -12.82 16.22 0.76
N HIS A 86 -13.93 15.49 0.78
CA HIS A 86 -14.49 14.88 1.98
C HIS A 86 -14.99 13.49 1.62
N ALA A 87 -14.42 12.48 2.23
CA ALA A 87 -14.76 11.09 1.98
C ALA A 87 -14.79 10.28 3.28
N THR A 88 -15.56 9.21 3.28
CA THR A 88 -15.50 8.16 4.29
C THR A 88 -14.84 6.94 3.66
N VAL A 89 -13.83 6.39 4.33
CA VAL A 89 -13.13 5.16 3.93
C VAL A 89 -13.56 4.07 4.90
N SER A 90 -13.99 2.95 4.37
CA SER A 90 -14.43 1.77 5.13
C SER A 90 -13.97 0.48 4.46
N PRO A 91 -14.12 -0.68 5.10
CA PRO A 91 -13.88 -1.97 4.45
C PRO A 91 -14.72 -2.19 3.18
N GLU A 92 -15.90 -1.55 3.06
CA GLU A 92 -16.75 -1.61 1.88
C GLU A 92 -16.22 -0.78 0.72
N GLY A 93 -15.41 0.26 0.99
CA GLY A 93 -14.80 1.12 -0.01
C GLY A 93 -14.77 2.59 0.41
N VAL A 94 -14.62 3.48 -0.58
CA VAL A 94 -14.56 4.93 -0.39
C VAL A 94 -15.87 5.57 -0.82
N ALA A 95 -16.55 6.23 0.12
CA ALA A 95 -17.77 6.99 -0.13
C ALA A 95 -17.44 8.50 -0.15
N TYR A 96 -17.60 9.13 -1.31
CA TYR A 96 -17.35 10.56 -1.49
C TYR A 96 -18.56 11.37 -1.05
N ARG A 97 -18.38 12.22 -0.02
CA ARG A 97 -19.38 13.21 0.42
C ARG A 97 -19.22 14.53 -0.34
N TYR A 98 -18.00 14.85 -0.70
CA TYR A 98 -17.66 16.03 -1.48
C TYR A 98 -16.35 15.79 -2.24
N LEU A 99 -16.31 16.21 -3.48
CA LEU A 99 -15.07 16.37 -4.26
C LEU A 99 -15.21 17.67 -5.05
N PHE A 100 -14.13 18.45 -5.12
CA PHE A 100 -14.10 19.69 -5.89
C PHE A 100 -14.50 19.42 -7.33
N LYS A 101 -15.41 20.25 -7.88
CA LYS A 101 -16.13 19.96 -9.12
C LYS A 101 -15.20 19.65 -10.30
N ASP A 102 -14.11 20.41 -10.44
CA ASP A 102 -13.18 20.25 -11.57
C ASP A 102 -12.32 18.98 -11.45
N ALA A 103 -12.17 18.46 -10.24
CA ALA A 103 -11.53 17.17 -9.94
C ALA A 103 -12.51 15.99 -9.93
N ASP A 104 -13.82 16.23 -10.02
CA ASP A 104 -14.85 15.20 -9.87
C ASP A 104 -15.07 14.39 -11.16
N THR A 105 -14.08 13.61 -11.51
CA THR A 105 -14.13 12.66 -12.63
C THR A 105 -13.94 11.22 -12.12
N ALA A 106 -14.44 10.24 -12.87
CA ALA A 106 -14.27 8.82 -12.51
C ALA A 106 -12.78 8.43 -12.39
N LEU A 107 -11.92 8.99 -13.22
CA LEU A 107 -10.48 8.76 -13.19
C LEU A 107 -9.86 9.28 -11.89
N ILE A 108 -10.13 10.52 -11.52
CA ILE A 108 -9.59 11.15 -10.29
C ILE A 108 -10.15 10.44 -9.05
N ARG A 109 -11.45 10.13 -9.02
CA ARG A 109 -12.04 9.32 -7.93
C ARG A 109 -11.32 7.98 -7.78
N GLY A 110 -11.05 7.28 -8.88
CA GLY A 110 -10.31 6.01 -8.86
C GLY A 110 -8.90 6.14 -8.24
N ARG A 111 -8.16 7.19 -8.61
CA ARG A 111 -6.81 7.47 -8.09
C ARG A 111 -6.83 7.87 -6.61
N ILE A 112 -7.76 8.73 -6.21
CA ILE A 112 -7.95 9.08 -4.79
C ILE A 112 -8.32 7.83 -3.97
N THR A 113 -9.19 6.97 -4.50
CA THR A 113 -9.54 5.70 -3.85
C THR A 113 -8.31 4.81 -3.65
N GLN A 114 -7.45 4.67 -4.66
CA GLN A 114 -6.19 3.90 -4.54
C GLN A 114 -5.27 4.49 -3.47
N PHE A 115 -5.10 5.81 -3.46
CA PHE A 115 -4.31 6.51 -2.45
C PHE A 115 -4.84 6.27 -1.03
N LEU A 116 -6.14 6.48 -0.81
CA LEU A 116 -6.76 6.32 0.50
C LEU A 116 -6.71 4.86 0.98
N ASN A 117 -6.86 3.90 0.09
CA ASN A 117 -6.72 2.49 0.42
C ASN A 117 -5.28 2.16 0.84
N LEU A 118 -4.27 2.59 0.10
CA LEU A 118 -2.86 2.39 0.49
C LEU A 118 -2.52 3.02 1.83
N LEU A 119 -3.14 4.16 2.15
CA LEU A 119 -2.86 4.91 3.37
C LEU A 119 -3.59 4.32 4.60
N LEU A 120 -4.82 3.83 4.44
CA LEU A 120 -5.74 3.60 5.56
C LEU A 120 -6.27 2.18 5.68
N THR A 121 -6.44 1.43 4.59
CA THR A 121 -7.09 0.12 4.69
C THR A 121 -6.11 -0.98 5.08
N GLU A 122 -6.56 -1.86 5.94
CA GLU A 122 -5.90 -3.13 6.20
C GLU A 122 -6.41 -4.14 5.17
N ALA A 123 -5.53 -4.60 4.27
CA ALA A 123 -5.90 -5.67 3.35
C ALA A 123 -5.94 -7.00 4.10
N ASP A 124 -7.07 -7.70 4.01
CA ASP A 124 -7.39 -8.82 4.90
C ASP A 124 -6.69 -10.13 4.53
N VAL A 125 -6.33 -10.34 3.28
CA VAL A 125 -5.87 -11.66 2.82
C VAL A 125 -4.44 -11.62 2.31
N LEU A 126 -3.52 -12.18 3.09
CA LEU A 126 -2.15 -12.45 2.65
C LEU A 126 -2.15 -13.47 1.50
N GLN A 127 -1.72 -13.05 0.31
CA GLN A 127 -1.62 -13.92 -0.85
C GLN A 127 -0.26 -14.56 -1.03
N LYS A 128 0.80 -13.75 -0.88
CA LYS A 128 2.15 -14.19 -1.22
C LYS A 128 3.22 -13.41 -0.49
N ARG A 129 4.25 -14.14 -0.07
CA ARG A 129 5.51 -13.56 0.40
C ARG A 129 6.62 -14.00 -0.54
N ARG A 130 7.45 -13.08 -1.00
CA ARG A 130 8.61 -13.36 -1.87
C ARG A 130 9.82 -12.62 -1.35
N VAL A 131 10.94 -13.31 -1.25
CA VAL A 131 12.24 -12.73 -0.89
C VAL A 131 13.12 -12.73 -2.13
N LYS A 132 13.74 -11.59 -2.43
CA LYS A 132 14.71 -11.44 -3.52
C LYS A 132 15.84 -10.51 -3.03
N GLY A 133 17.01 -11.10 -2.82
CA GLY A 133 18.11 -10.38 -2.19
C GLY A 133 17.75 -9.96 -0.77
N ASP A 134 17.91 -8.69 -0.48
CA ASP A 134 17.59 -8.03 0.79
C ASP A 134 16.15 -7.52 0.89
N VAL A 135 15.36 -7.68 -0.19
CA VAL A 135 13.98 -7.20 -0.25
C VAL A 135 12.98 -8.34 -0.04
N THR A 136 12.11 -8.18 0.93
CA THR A 136 10.90 -8.99 1.11
C THR A 136 9.69 -8.25 0.55
N THR A 137 8.99 -8.87 -0.39
CA THR A 137 7.71 -8.38 -0.92
C THR A 137 6.58 -9.19 -0.32
N VAL A 138 5.64 -8.52 0.32
CA VAL A 138 4.40 -9.10 0.87
C VAL A 138 3.24 -8.60 0.03
N THR A 139 2.47 -9.52 -0.54
CA THR A 139 1.32 -9.19 -1.41
C THR A 139 0.04 -9.57 -0.72
N TYR A 140 -0.89 -8.63 -0.65
CA TYR A 140 -2.25 -8.80 -0.15
C TYR A 140 -3.25 -8.63 -1.29
N GLN A 141 -4.39 -9.29 -1.16
CA GLN A 141 -5.51 -9.07 -2.05
C GLN A 141 -6.50 -8.12 -1.37
N GLY A 142 -6.58 -6.91 -1.89
CA GLY A 142 -7.67 -5.99 -1.58
C GLY A 142 -8.87 -6.21 -2.51
N LYS A 143 -9.99 -5.56 -2.22
CA LYS A 143 -11.23 -5.69 -3.03
C LYS A 143 -11.05 -5.22 -4.47
N ALA A 144 -10.38 -4.11 -4.70
CA ALA A 144 -10.23 -3.48 -6.01
C ALA A 144 -8.82 -3.59 -6.60
N ALA A 145 -7.82 -3.89 -5.79
CA ALA A 145 -6.42 -3.87 -6.18
C ALA A 145 -5.61 -4.94 -5.45
N LYS A 146 -4.47 -5.30 -6.01
CA LYS A 146 -3.42 -6.03 -5.29
C LYS A 146 -2.51 -5.02 -4.62
N GLU A 147 -2.29 -5.18 -3.34
CA GLU A 147 -1.39 -4.35 -2.57
C GLU A 147 -0.10 -5.10 -2.30
N ARG A 148 1.03 -4.48 -2.59
CA ARG A 148 2.37 -5.00 -2.35
C ARG A 148 3.10 -4.09 -1.40
N PHE A 149 3.68 -4.66 -0.36
CA PHE A 149 4.52 -3.95 0.61
C PHE A 149 5.94 -4.47 0.51
N PHE A 150 6.89 -3.56 0.49
CA PHE A 150 8.31 -3.85 0.31
C PHE A 150 9.05 -3.53 1.60
N TYR A 151 9.77 -4.52 2.12
CA TYR A 151 10.56 -4.43 3.36
C TYR A 151 12.01 -4.74 3.03
N ARG A 152 12.94 -3.98 3.60
CA ARG A 152 14.36 -4.38 3.58
C ARG A 152 14.59 -5.52 4.57
N ALA A 153 15.71 -6.24 4.40
CA ALA A 153 16.12 -7.25 5.36
C ALA A 153 16.19 -6.63 6.75
N GLU A 154 15.60 -7.32 7.74
CA GLU A 154 15.58 -6.91 9.15
C GLU A 154 14.67 -5.71 9.51
N GLU A 155 14.11 -4.99 8.53
CA GLU A 155 13.16 -3.91 8.82
C GLU A 155 11.77 -4.47 9.16
N LEU A 156 11.18 -3.93 10.22
CA LEU A 156 9.85 -4.31 10.69
C LEU A 156 8.76 -3.66 9.84
N TYR A 157 9.00 -2.44 9.38
CA TYR A 157 8.07 -1.61 8.62
C TYR A 157 8.46 -1.51 7.14
N PRO A 158 7.51 -1.32 6.22
CA PRO A 158 7.79 -1.24 4.80
C PRO A 158 8.45 0.11 4.46
N TYR A 159 9.38 0.11 3.50
CA TYR A 159 9.90 1.35 2.93
C TYR A 159 9.08 1.85 1.73
N ALA A 160 8.25 0.97 1.15
CA ALA A 160 7.35 1.32 0.06
C ALA A 160 6.14 0.40 0.03
N ALA A 161 5.06 0.88 -0.57
CA ALA A 161 3.88 0.10 -0.93
C ALA A 161 3.45 0.42 -2.36
N GLN A 162 2.73 -0.50 -2.97
CA GLN A 162 2.25 -0.39 -4.34
C GLN A 162 0.83 -0.94 -4.43
N SER A 163 -0.08 -0.19 -5.04
CA SER A 163 -1.41 -0.65 -5.41
C SER A 163 -1.46 -0.93 -6.90
N VAL A 164 -1.83 -2.13 -7.27
CA VAL A 164 -1.87 -2.59 -8.67
C VAL A 164 -3.30 -2.97 -9.05
N THR A 165 -3.87 -2.23 -9.99
CA THR A 165 -5.14 -2.54 -10.64
C THR A 165 -4.89 -3.08 -12.06
N LEU A 166 -5.94 -3.39 -12.80
CA LEU A 166 -5.83 -3.78 -14.22
C LEU A 166 -5.32 -2.63 -15.11
N LEU A 167 -5.59 -1.39 -14.72
CA LEU A 167 -5.35 -0.21 -15.56
C LEU A 167 -4.20 0.66 -15.08
N ASN A 168 -3.82 0.51 -13.81
CA ASN A 168 -2.90 1.46 -13.19
C ASN A 168 -2.09 0.84 -12.05
N THR A 169 -0.94 1.45 -11.78
CA THR A 169 -0.09 1.17 -10.63
C THR A 169 0.19 2.48 -9.91
N ALA A 170 -0.11 2.51 -8.62
CA ALA A 170 0.19 3.63 -7.74
C ALA A 170 1.22 3.22 -6.69
N ASP A 171 2.17 4.09 -6.43
CA ASP A 171 3.28 3.87 -5.50
C ASP A 171 3.16 4.79 -4.29
N LEU A 172 3.44 4.27 -3.11
CA LEU A 172 3.56 5.02 -1.86
C LEU A 172 4.92 4.70 -1.24
N THR A 173 5.79 5.70 -1.12
CA THR A 173 7.08 5.58 -0.46
C THR A 173 6.97 6.15 0.94
N TYR A 174 7.49 5.43 1.92
CA TYR A 174 7.55 5.85 3.32
C TYR A 174 8.93 6.47 3.59
N GLY A 175 8.94 7.66 4.18
CA GLY A 175 10.17 8.34 4.59
C GLY A 175 10.67 7.87 5.96
N GLU A 176 11.33 8.75 6.68
CA GLU A 176 11.87 8.45 7.99
C GLU A 176 10.78 8.05 8.97
N TYR A 177 11.01 6.95 9.68
CA TYR A 177 10.14 6.48 10.74
C TYR A 177 10.52 7.14 12.06
N ALA A 178 9.53 7.62 12.79
CA ALA A 178 9.67 8.16 14.13
C ALA A 178 8.86 7.35 15.15
N PRO A 179 9.33 7.24 16.40
CA PRO A 179 8.56 6.62 17.46
C PRO A 179 7.20 7.30 17.63
N ALA A 180 6.15 6.52 17.75
CA ALA A 180 4.80 6.99 17.97
C ALA A 180 4.26 6.40 19.28
N GLY A 181 3.70 7.26 20.11
CA GLY A 181 3.17 6.89 21.42
C GLY A 181 4.21 6.88 22.56
N PRO A 182 3.73 6.79 23.81
CA PRO A 182 4.57 6.95 25.01
C PRO A 182 5.57 5.81 25.22
N ALA A 183 5.31 4.61 24.69
CA ALA A 183 6.20 3.46 24.84
C ALA A 183 7.26 3.37 23.72
N GLY A 184 7.14 4.15 22.63
CA GLY A 184 8.09 4.14 21.51
C GLY A 184 8.15 2.82 20.73
N GLU A 185 7.27 1.86 21.04
CA GLU A 185 7.27 0.53 20.43
C GLU A 185 6.77 0.53 18.99
N GLU A 186 5.92 1.48 18.66
CA GLU A 186 5.42 1.67 17.31
C GLU A 186 6.10 2.83 16.63
N GLN A 187 6.28 2.67 15.32
CA GLN A 187 6.87 3.70 14.48
C GLN A 187 5.89 4.07 13.39
N VAL A 188 5.78 5.36 13.11
CA VAL A 188 5.03 5.91 11.98
C VAL A 188 5.95 6.70 11.07
N PRO A 189 5.74 6.69 9.76
CA PRO A 189 6.53 7.50 8.85
C PRO A 189 6.20 8.98 9.05
N HIS A 190 7.24 9.81 9.14
CA HIS A 190 7.10 11.25 9.20
C HIS A 190 6.71 11.85 7.86
N SER A 191 7.13 11.23 6.78
CA SER A 191 6.82 11.66 5.41
C SER A 191 6.40 10.50 4.53
N LEU A 192 5.57 10.80 3.54
CA LEU A 192 5.07 9.88 2.54
C LEU A 192 5.14 10.55 1.18
N VAL A 193 5.49 9.81 0.15
CA VAL A 193 5.43 10.29 -1.24
C VAL A 193 4.53 9.34 -2.03
N TYR A 194 3.42 9.85 -2.52
CA TYR A 194 2.50 9.12 -3.39
C TYR A 194 2.75 9.50 -4.85
N LYS A 195 2.78 8.50 -5.72
CA LYS A 195 2.92 8.68 -7.18
C LYS A 195 1.94 7.79 -7.92
N ASP A 196 1.23 8.39 -8.87
CA ASP A 196 0.27 7.71 -9.73
C ASP A 196 0.17 8.43 -11.08
N GLY A 197 0.89 7.96 -12.09
CA GLY A 197 0.98 8.63 -13.38
C GLY A 197 1.48 10.07 -13.23
N ASN A 198 0.61 11.03 -13.52
CA ASN A 198 0.92 12.48 -13.46
C ASN A 198 0.59 13.10 -12.08
N ILE A 199 0.27 12.28 -11.08
CA ILE A 199 0.01 12.74 -9.72
C ILE A 199 1.24 12.44 -8.87
N THR A 200 1.76 13.46 -8.20
CA THR A 200 2.76 13.32 -7.15
C THR A 200 2.31 14.12 -5.94
N LEU A 201 2.20 13.47 -4.78
CA LEU A 201 1.84 14.11 -3.52
C LEU A 201 2.90 13.80 -2.47
N ASP A 202 3.46 14.84 -1.89
CA ASP A 202 4.31 14.79 -0.71
C ASP A 202 3.47 15.08 0.52
N LEU A 203 3.46 14.15 1.46
CA LEU A 203 2.73 14.26 2.71
C LEU A 203 3.71 14.30 3.87
N THR A 204 3.60 15.31 4.72
CA THR A 204 4.37 15.41 5.96
C THR A 204 3.42 15.34 7.15
N LEU A 205 3.65 14.39 8.06
CA LEU A 205 2.86 14.24 9.27
C LEU A 205 3.09 15.46 10.19
N ILE A 206 2.03 16.22 10.50
CA ILE A 206 2.10 17.40 11.34
C ILE A 206 1.45 17.20 12.71
N SER A 207 0.53 16.27 12.82
CA SER A 207 -0.03 15.88 14.14
C SER A 207 -0.59 14.47 14.11
N LEU A 208 -0.50 13.80 15.27
CA LEU A 208 -1.05 12.49 15.54
C LEU A 208 -1.61 12.48 16.97
N ARG A 209 -2.93 12.24 17.13
CA ARG A 209 -3.64 12.34 18.42
C ARG A 209 -4.62 11.20 18.61
#